data_6b0aba773847bb1ab4a1fb813baaf9cd
#
_entry.id   6b0aba773847bb1ab4a1fb813baaf9cd
#
_cell.length_a   1.000
_cell.length_b   1.000
_cell.length_c   1.000
_cell.angle_alpha   90.00
_cell.angle_beta   90.00
_cell.angle_gamma   90.00
#
_symmetry.space_group_name_H-M   'P 1'
#
loop_
_entity.id
_entity.type
_entity.pdbx_description
1 polymer ?
#
loop_
_entity_poly.entity_id
_entity_poly.type
_entity_poly.pdbx_seq_one_letter_code
_entity_poly.pdbx_strand_id
1 'polypeptide(L)'
;MKSRFSIPEFCLSHWLLRIPLAIVFLQQGLSKLPFSLEDAEAFDLPGLVWWFVIYGEIGAGIGLLVGGIMTKPWLPILERCYIPDIGDAITRFSGITICSIMTGVIWVGQPDSLMDVILYDNLHVFLWVGGLVFALRGNRLT
;
A
#
# COMPACT_ATOMS: atom_id res chain seq x y z
N MET A 1 11.54 -40.05 -15.19
CA MET A 1 12.40 -38.86 -15.37
C MET A 1 11.50 -37.62 -15.37
N LYS A 2 11.30 -36.98 -14.20
CA LYS A 2 10.51 -35.75 -14.12
C LYS A 2 11.44 -34.56 -14.35
N SER A 3 11.45 -34.03 -15.57
CA SER A 3 12.05 -32.74 -15.89
C SER A 3 11.26 -31.67 -15.13
N ARG A 4 11.71 -31.29 -13.95
CA ARG A 4 11.25 -30.06 -13.30
C ARG A 4 11.89 -28.90 -14.05
N PHE A 5 11.17 -28.35 -14.97
CA PHE A 5 11.43 -26.99 -15.43
C PHE A 5 11.13 -26.08 -14.25
N SER A 6 12.14 -25.81 -13.42
CA SER A 6 12.03 -24.76 -12.40
C SER A 6 12.41 -23.46 -13.08
N ILE A 7 11.41 -22.63 -13.38
CA ILE A 7 11.66 -21.23 -13.76
C ILE A 7 12.30 -20.57 -12.54
N PRO A 8 13.46 -19.90 -12.69
CA PRO A 8 14.08 -19.23 -11.56
C PRO A 8 13.12 -18.16 -11.00
N GLU A 9 12.78 -18.29 -9.72
CA GLU A 9 12.00 -17.29 -9.03
C GLU A 9 12.84 -16.02 -8.88
N PHE A 10 12.28 -14.90 -9.38
CA PHE A 10 12.92 -13.61 -9.23
C PHE A 10 12.62 -13.09 -7.82
N CYS A 11 13.56 -13.29 -6.89
CA CYS A 11 13.37 -12.98 -5.46
C CYS A 11 13.08 -11.50 -5.14
N LEU A 12 13.20 -10.61 -6.15
CA LEU A 12 12.88 -9.19 -6.06
C LEU A 12 11.53 -8.82 -6.70
N SER A 13 10.76 -9.81 -7.17
CA SER A 13 9.50 -9.56 -7.88
C SER A 13 8.49 -8.71 -7.09
N HIS A 14 8.46 -8.87 -5.77
CA HIS A 14 7.57 -8.08 -4.91
C HIS A 14 7.90 -6.57 -4.91
N TRP A 15 9.14 -6.19 -5.23
CA TRP A 15 9.53 -4.79 -5.34
C TRP A 15 8.93 -4.11 -6.57
N LEU A 16 8.62 -4.87 -7.63
CA LEU A 16 7.93 -4.35 -8.81
C LEU A 16 6.52 -3.83 -8.50
N LEU A 17 5.85 -4.39 -7.51
CA LEU A 17 4.55 -3.91 -7.03
C LEU A 17 4.72 -2.90 -5.88
N ARG A 18 5.68 -3.15 -4.98
CA ARG A 18 5.91 -2.37 -3.78
C ARG A 18 6.32 -0.93 -4.07
N ILE A 19 7.29 -0.72 -4.96
CA ILE A 19 7.81 0.61 -5.27
C ILE A 19 6.74 1.50 -5.91
N PRO A 20 6.06 1.10 -7.01
CA PRO A 20 5.03 1.94 -7.59
C PRO A 20 3.88 2.26 -6.62
N LEU A 21 3.44 1.26 -5.85
CA LEU A 21 2.38 1.44 -4.87
C LEU A 21 2.79 2.44 -3.78
N ALA A 22 4.01 2.31 -3.24
CA ALA A 22 4.53 3.24 -2.24
C ALA A 22 4.67 4.66 -2.80
N ILE A 23 5.16 4.82 -4.03
CA ILE A 23 5.30 6.13 -4.67
C ILE A 23 3.94 6.81 -4.84
N VAL A 24 2.93 6.08 -5.32
CA VAL A 24 1.57 6.62 -5.51
C VAL A 24 1.01 7.10 -4.17
N PHE A 25 1.10 6.29 -3.11
CA PHE A 25 0.57 6.66 -1.80
C PHE A 25 1.35 7.82 -1.17
N LEU A 26 2.67 7.86 -1.28
CA LEU A 26 3.46 8.99 -0.84
C LEU A 26 3.10 10.28 -1.59
N GLN A 27 2.98 10.21 -2.91
CA GLN A 27 2.61 11.35 -3.74
C GLN A 27 1.23 11.88 -3.39
N GLN A 28 0.25 10.98 -3.22
CA GLN A 28 -1.13 11.35 -2.85
C GLN A 28 -1.18 12.00 -1.48
N GLY A 29 -0.54 11.41 -0.47
CA GLY A 29 -0.51 11.98 0.87
C GLY A 29 0.21 13.33 0.95
N LEU A 30 1.37 13.44 0.30
CA LEU A 30 2.15 14.68 0.27
C LEU A 30 1.44 15.81 -0.49
N SER A 31 0.70 15.49 -1.56
CA SER A 31 -0.05 16.50 -2.33
C SER A 31 -1.21 17.13 -1.56
N LYS A 32 -1.68 16.49 -0.50
CA LYS A 32 -2.75 16.97 0.37
C LYS A 32 -2.24 17.81 1.55
N LEU A 33 -0.94 18.00 1.67
CA LEU A 33 -0.35 18.88 2.68
C LEU A 33 -0.27 20.32 2.16
N PRO A 34 -0.42 21.33 3.02
CA PRO A 34 -0.73 21.24 4.44
C PRO A 34 -2.18 20.83 4.72
N PHE A 35 -2.44 20.23 5.88
CA PHE A 35 -3.80 19.88 6.30
C PHE A 35 -4.71 21.10 6.30
N SER A 36 -5.87 21.00 5.66
CA SER A 36 -6.90 22.04 5.60
C SER A 36 -8.27 21.43 5.92
N LEU A 37 -9.05 22.14 6.71
CA LEU A 37 -10.47 21.76 6.95
C LEU A 37 -11.35 22.06 5.74
N GLU A 38 -11.00 23.08 4.95
CA GLU A 38 -11.71 23.41 3.70
C GLU A 38 -11.64 22.26 2.69
N ASP A 39 -10.47 21.61 2.59
CA ASP A 39 -10.30 20.45 1.74
C ASP A 39 -11.13 19.26 2.23
N ALA A 40 -11.21 19.05 3.56
CA ALA A 40 -12.06 18.01 4.14
C ALA A 40 -13.55 18.23 3.79
N GLU A 41 -14.03 19.46 3.94
CA GLU A 41 -15.40 19.85 3.60
C GLU A 41 -15.70 19.70 2.10
N ALA A 42 -14.72 19.99 1.24
CA ALA A 42 -14.87 19.81 -0.21
C ALA A 42 -15.13 18.35 -0.61
N PHE A 43 -14.67 17.39 0.20
CA PHE A 43 -14.93 15.95 0.01
C PHE A 43 -16.08 15.42 0.90
N ASP A 44 -16.79 16.30 1.59
CA ASP A 44 -17.85 15.95 2.55
C ASP A 44 -17.36 14.97 3.65
N LEU A 45 -16.13 15.18 4.10
CA LEU A 45 -15.45 14.34 5.08
C LEU A 45 -15.24 15.09 6.41
N PRO A 46 -15.41 14.42 7.57
CA PRO A 46 -14.97 14.97 8.84
C PRO A 46 -13.46 15.25 8.82
N GLY A 47 -13.02 16.39 9.38
CA GLY A 47 -11.61 16.77 9.40
C GLY A 47 -10.68 15.70 10.00
N LEU A 48 -11.16 14.95 11.01
CA LEU A 48 -10.41 13.82 11.58
C LEU A 48 -10.17 12.70 10.55
N VAL A 49 -11.19 12.37 9.75
CA VAL A 49 -11.08 11.36 8.70
C VAL A 49 -10.10 11.81 7.62
N TRP A 50 -10.18 13.08 7.22
CA TRP A 50 -9.24 13.68 6.26
C TRP A 50 -7.80 13.66 6.76
N TRP A 51 -7.59 13.95 8.04
CA TRP A 51 -6.29 13.82 8.70
C TRP A 51 -5.74 12.38 8.61
N PHE A 52 -6.58 11.38 8.94
CA PHE A 52 -6.18 9.98 8.83
C PHE A 52 -5.90 9.54 7.39
N VAL A 53 -6.62 10.08 6.41
CA VAL A 53 -6.34 9.80 4.99
C VAL A 53 -4.94 10.30 4.63
N ILE A 54 -4.62 11.56 4.90
CA ILE A 54 -3.32 12.16 4.56
C ILE A 54 -2.16 11.37 5.20
N TYR A 55 -2.19 11.25 6.52
CA TYR A 55 -1.11 10.59 7.25
C TYR A 55 -1.10 9.08 7.07
N GLY A 56 -2.25 8.48 6.81
CA GLY A 56 -2.37 7.08 6.45
C GLY A 56 -1.74 6.78 5.08
N GLU A 57 -1.93 7.63 4.09
CA GLU A 57 -1.28 7.50 2.77
C GLU A 57 0.24 7.61 2.89
N ILE A 58 0.73 8.63 3.59
CA ILE A 58 2.18 8.81 3.82
C ILE A 58 2.75 7.63 4.61
N GLY A 59 2.09 7.25 5.69
CA GLY A 59 2.52 6.15 6.57
C GLY A 59 2.51 4.81 5.85
N ALA A 60 1.50 4.52 5.03
CA ALA A 60 1.42 3.31 4.25
C ALA A 60 2.52 3.23 3.18
N GLY A 61 2.80 4.34 2.49
CA GLY A 61 3.88 4.41 1.51
C GLY A 61 5.26 4.16 2.14
N ILE A 62 5.56 4.86 3.24
CA ILE A 62 6.80 4.65 4.02
C ILE A 62 6.85 3.23 4.56
N GLY A 63 5.78 2.75 5.15
CA GLY A 63 5.71 1.43 5.78
C GLY A 63 5.93 0.29 4.78
N LEU A 64 5.42 0.39 3.55
CA LEU A 64 5.73 -0.57 2.49
C LEU A 64 7.23 -0.64 2.20
N LEU A 65 7.91 0.50 2.08
CA LEU A 65 9.34 0.54 1.77
C LEU A 65 10.18 0.04 2.95
N VAL A 66 9.93 0.57 4.14
CA VAL A 66 10.66 0.20 5.37
C VAL A 66 10.44 -1.28 5.70
N GLY A 67 9.20 -1.76 5.68
CA GLY A 67 8.89 -3.16 5.94
C GLY A 67 9.57 -4.11 4.94
N GLY A 68 9.70 -3.70 3.67
CA GLY A 68 10.44 -4.46 2.66
C GLY A 68 11.95 -4.50 2.92
N ILE A 69 12.55 -3.37 3.30
CA ILE A 69 13.98 -3.29 3.59
C ILE A 69 14.34 -4.11 4.83
N MET A 70 13.49 -4.11 5.86
CA MET A 70 13.72 -4.86 7.09
C MET A 70 13.71 -6.39 6.91
N THR A 71 13.21 -6.88 5.78
CA THR A 71 13.08 -8.33 5.54
C THR A 71 14.36 -9.00 5.04
N LYS A 72 15.21 -8.25 4.36
CA LYS A 72 16.51 -8.77 3.86
C LYS A 72 17.61 -7.77 4.11
N PRO A 73 18.73 -8.18 4.71
CA PRO A 73 19.90 -7.33 4.86
C PRO A 73 20.58 -7.17 3.49
N TRP A 74 20.22 -6.11 2.76
CA TRP A 74 20.84 -5.76 1.48
C TRP A 74 22.26 -5.22 1.62
N LEU A 75 22.54 -4.67 2.79
CA LEU A 75 23.83 -4.11 3.17
C LEU A 75 24.22 -4.63 4.55
N PRO A 76 25.51 -4.94 4.79
CA PRO A 76 26.00 -5.42 6.08
C PRO A 76 25.64 -4.48 7.25
N ILE A 77 25.50 -3.18 6.98
CA ILE A 77 25.13 -2.18 7.97
C ILE A 77 23.68 -2.34 8.44
N LEU A 78 22.82 -2.96 7.63
CA LEU A 78 21.40 -3.21 7.93
C LEU A 78 21.17 -4.53 8.68
N GLU A 79 22.18 -5.38 8.87
CA GLU A 79 22.04 -6.62 9.64
C GLU A 79 21.59 -6.34 11.08
N ARG A 80 21.94 -5.18 11.63
CA ARG A 80 21.48 -4.74 12.96
C ARG A 80 20.00 -4.35 13.01
N CYS A 81 19.41 -4.04 11.87
CA CYS A 81 18.00 -3.65 11.74
C CYS A 81 17.13 -4.81 11.21
N TYR A 82 17.72 -6.00 11.07
CA TYR A 82 17.02 -7.19 10.60
C TYR A 82 16.08 -7.73 11.68
N ILE A 83 14.83 -7.35 11.58
CA ILE A 83 13.75 -7.89 12.43
C ILE A 83 12.61 -8.30 11.47
N PRO A 84 12.69 -9.53 10.91
CA PRO A 84 11.80 -9.96 9.84
C PRO A 84 10.32 -9.94 10.25
N ASP A 85 10.01 -10.28 11.48
CA ASP A 85 8.63 -10.30 11.97
C ASP A 85 8.03 -8.90 12.08
N ILE A 86 8.82 -7.91 12.50
CA ILE A 86 8.38 -6.50 12.54
C ILE A 86 8.24 -5.96 11.12
N GLY A 87 9.19 -6.25 10.22
CA GLY A 87 9.10 -5.87 8.83
C GLY A 87 7.85 -6.43 8.13
N ASP A 88 7.51 -7.69 8.40
CA ASP A 88 6.30 -8.33 7.90
C ASP A 88 5.04 -7.66 8.47
N ALA A 89 5.01 -7.38 9.77
CA ALA A 89 3.90 -6.72 10.43
C ALA A 89 3.68 -5.29 9.88
N ILE A 90 4.74 -4.51 9.70
CA ILE A 90 4.68 -3.17 9.10
C ILE A 90 4.12 -3.24 7.67
N THR A 91 4.59 -4.19 6.86
CA THR A 91 4.11 -4.38 5.50
C THR A 91 2.62 -4.73 5.47
N ARG A 92 2.17 -5.65 6.31
CA ARG A 92 0.75 -6.04 6.41
C ARG A 92 -0.12 -4.88 6.87
N PHE A 93 0.32 -4.15 7.89
CA PHE A 93 -0.40 -2.98 8.39
C PHE A 93 -0.52 -1.90 7.30
N SER A 94 0.55 -1.65 6.55
CA SER A 94 0.53 -0.74 5.40
C SER A 94 -0.47 -1.19 4.34
N GLY A 95 -0.50 -2.48 4.01
CA GLY A 95 -1.46 -3.05 3.08
C GLY A 95 -2.92 -2.88 3.55
N ILE A 96 -3.19 -3.12 4.84
CA ILE A 96 -4.52 -2.89 5.44
C ILE A 96 -4.91 -1.42 5.34
N THR A 97 -3.99 -0.51 5.66
CA THR A 97 -4.22 0.94 5.57
C THR A 97 -4.56 1.35 4.14
N ILE A 98 -3.84 0.84 3.15
CA ILE A 98 -4.13 1.07 1.73
C ILE A 98 -5.54 0.61 1.37
N CYS A 99 -5.91 -0.62 1.73
CA CYS A 99 -7.25 -1.14 1.47
C CYS A 99 -8.34 -0.27 2.13
N SER A 100 -8.12 0.17 3.36
CA SER A 100 -9.06 1.00 4.10
C SER A 100 -9.27 2.36 3.44
N ILE A 101 -8.17 3.02 3.04
CA ILE A 101 -8.23 4.32 2.35
C ILE A 101 -8.91 4.18 0.99
N MET A 102 -8.53 3.18 0.19
CA MET A 102 -9.13 2.97 -1.13
C MET A 102 -10.61 2.59 -1.04
N THR A 103 -11.02 1.83 -0.02
CA THR A 103 -12.44 1.59 0.25
C THR A 103 -13.18 2.90 0.53
N GLY A 104 -12.59 3.78 1.33
CA GLY A 104 -13.15 5.11 1.62
C GLY A 104 -13.27 5.98 0.37
N VAL A 105 -12.23 6.02 -0.46
CA VAL A 105 -12.22 6.79 -1.73
C VAL A 105 -13.30 6.30 -2.69
N ILE A 106 -13.41 4.98 -2.87
CA ILE A 106 -14.45 4.37 -3.72
C ILE A 106 -15.84 4.70 -3.17
N TRP A 107 -16.02 4.65 -1.84
CA TRP A 107 -17.30 4.96 -1.20
C TRP A 107 -17.70 6.43 -1.38
N VAL A 108 -16.77 7.36 -1.25
CA VAL A 108 -17.00 8.81 -1.46
C VAL A 108 -17.40 9.10 -2.91
N GLY A 109 -16.90 8.31 -3.86
CA GLY A 109 -17.27 8.40 -5.28
C GLY A 109 -18.73 8.02 -5.58
N GLN A 110 -19.48 7.51 -4.59
CA GLN A 110 -20.91 7.13 -4.70
C GLN A 110 -21.23 6.32 -5.96
N PRO A 111 -20.55 5.18 -6.20
CA PRO A 111 -20.81 4.37 -7.37
C PRO A 111 -22.21 3.76 -7.32
N ASP A 112 -22.91 3.72 -8.46
CA ASP A 112 -24.26 3.17 -8.56
C ASP A 112 -24.27 1.64 -8.37
N SER A 113 -23.17 0.98 -8.74
CA SER A 113 -23.03 -0.48 -8.60
C SER A 113 -21.57 -0.92 -8.45
N LEU A 114 -21.38 -2.16 -7.97
CA LEU A 114 -20.04 -2.77 -7.90
C LEU A 114 -19.40 -2.91 -9.31
N MET A 115 -20.22 -3.10 -10.34
CA MET A 115 -19.72 -3.19 -11.72
C MET A 115 -19.19 -1.86 -12.21
N ASP A 116 -19.80 -0.74 -11.80
CA ASP A 116 -19.30 0.59 -12.15
C ASP A 116 -17.93 0.86 -11.54
N VAL A 117 -17.72 0.43 -10.29
CA VAL A 117 -16.40 0.53 -9.65
C VAL A 117 -15.36 -0.24 -10.46
N ILE A 118 -15.65 -1.49 -10.83
CA ILE A 118 -14.71 -2.34 -11.55
C ILE A 118 -14.43 -1.82 -12.97
N LEU A 119 -15.43 -1.27 -13.65
CA LEU A 119 -15.30 -0.84 -15.05
C LEU A 119 -14.76 0.58 -15.21
N TYR A 120 -15.09 1.48 -14.30
CA TYR A 120 -14.80 2.91 -14.46
C TYR A 120 -13.77 3.44 -13.44
N ASP A 121 -13.61 2.78 -12.29
CA ASP A 121 -12.66 3.19 -11.26
C ASP A 121 -11.46 2.22 -11.14
N ASN A 122 -10.93 1.84 -12.27
CA ASN A 122 -9.86 0.83 -12.40
C ASN A 122 -8.64 1.13 -11.54
N LEU A 123 -8.27 2.42 -11.41
CA LEU A 123 -7.07 2.80 -10.67
C LEU A 123 -7.22 2.49 -9.17
N HIS A 124 -8.32 2.92 -8.54
CA HIS A 124 -8.54 2.67 -7.11
C HIS A 124 -8.72 1.19 -6.80
N VAL A 125 -9.39 0.44 -7.70
CA VAL A 125 -9.49 -1.02 -7.59
C VAL A 125 -8.11 -1.67 -7.67
N PHE A 126 -7.25 -1.24 -8.59
CA PHE A 126 -5.90 -1.79 -8.74
C PHE A 126 -5.03 -1.49 -7.51
N LEU A 127 -5.11 -0.28 -6.97
CA LEU A 127 -4.43 0.11 -5.74
C LEU A 127 -4.94 -0.69 -4.53
N TRP A 128 -6.26 -0.91 -4.46
CA TRP A 128 -6.88 -1.74 -3.43
C TRP A 128 -6.37 -3.18 -3.48
N VAL A 129 -6.33 -3.80 -4.67
CA VAL A 129 -5.78 -5.15 -4.87
C VAL A 129 -4.31 -5.20 -4.49
N GLY A 130 -3.51 -4.19 -4.87
CA GLY A 130 -2.11 -4.08 -4.46
C GLY A 130 -1.94 -4.05 -2.95
N GLY A 131 -2.76 -3.26 -2.26
CA GLY A 131 -2.81 -3.22 -0.79
C GLY A 131 -3.18 -4.57 -0.20
N LEU A 132 -4.19 -5.25 -0.76
CA LEU A 132 -4.66 -6.56 -0.31
C LEU A 132 -3.57 -7.63 -0.42
N VAL A 133 -2.78 -7.62 -1.48
CA VAL A 133 -1.64 -8.55 -1.66
C VAL A 133 -0.67 -8.40 -0.47
N PHE A 134 -0.29 -7.18 -0.11
CA PHE A 134 0.61 -6.95 1.03
C PHE A 134 -0.05 -7.20 2.39
N ALA A 135 -1.33 -6.90 2.54
CA ALA A 135 -2.08 -7.21 3.76
C ALA A 135 -2.12 -8.72 4.06
N LEU A 136 -2.41 -9.52 3.03
CA LEU A 136 -2.54 -10.98 3.18
C LEU A 136 -1.20 -11.71 3.22
N ARG A 137 -0.26 -11.31 2.36
CA ARG A 137 1.03 -12.01 2.20
C ARG A 137 2.18 -11.37 2.98
N GLY A 138 2.09 -10.09 3.30
CA GLY A 138 3.19 -9.38 3.92
C GLY A 138 4.45 -9.42 3.06
N ASN A 139 5.55 -9.83 3.66
CA ASN A 139 6.84 -10.01 2.98
C ASN A 139 7.05 -11.42 2.39
N ARG A 140 6.07 -12.31 2.54
CA ARG A 140 6.12 -13.71 2.04
C ARG A 140 5.63 -13.79 0.59
N LEU A 141 6.13 -12.91 -0.27
CA LEU A 141 5.81 -12.87 -1.70
C LEU A 141 6.84 -13.66 -2.56
N THR A 142 7.54 -14.55 -1.90
CA THR A 142 8.49 -15.51 -2.53
C THR A 142 7.92 -16.90 -2.49
#